data_353262e8a6e962b63b35c5b017b84494
#
_entry.id   353262e8a6e962b63b35c5b017b84494
#
_cell.length_a   1.000
_cell.length_b   1.000
_cell.length_c   1.000
_cell.angle_alpha   90.00
_cell.angle_beta   90.00
_cell.angle_gamma   90.00
#
_symmetry.space_group_name_H-M   'P 1'
#
loop_
_entity.id
_entity.type
_entity.pdbx_description
1 polymer ?
#
loop_
_entity_poly.entity_id
_entity_poly.type
_entity_poly.pdbx_seq_one_letter_code
_entity_poly.pdbx_strand_id
1 'polypeptide(L)'
;CSSDLDAGSQIAHLAESVNARYLQLLGKDVDVPEDGYHGYDIVETAKSLIDREGDAYLSMDEEARLKVFKTVALNEKLSILKKDLADFHVTFDNWFSEKSLYPKQVDDALAALKKDGYLYEKDGAWWLATTKNGDDKDRVVIRANGEPTYFCSDIAYVPNKEKRGYNKLIDIWGADHHGYIIRIHSAMKFLGYNPEDFEIMLLQMVTLLRDGQPVKMSKRTGQAVTLRELMDEVGSDAARYFFCSRTLDSQMDFDIDLAKKQSSDNPVYYIQYANARIHSLFAQAKEAGVKWGDWEKTDFTKLIEECELDLVKKMENYHMLIDGAAIERAPQRVAKYAYELAGLFHHFYRECRILGVEEGVTQARLGLITAVQHVLVHRSEE
;
A
#
# COMPACT_ATOMS: atom_id res chain seq x y z
N CYS A 1 -3.48 8.32 -4.51
CA CYS A 1 -4.74 8.93 -4.08
C CYS A 1 -5.53 7.89 -3.27
N SER A 2 -5.76 8.14 -1.98
CA SER A 2 -6.70 7.36 -1.18
C SER A 2 -8.05 8.06 -1.22
N SER A 3 -9.13 7.33 -1.52
CA SER A 3 -10.48 7.83 -1.30
C SER A 3 -10.90 7.39 0.09
N ASP A 4 -11.08 8.35 0.99
CA ASP A 4 -11.59 8.07 2.31
C ASP A 4 -13.10 7.98 2.21
N LEU A 5 -13.65 6.87 2.65
CA LEU A 5 -15.09 6.69 2.82
C LEU A 5 -15.58 7.55 4.00
N ASP A 6 -15.55 8.89 3.84
CA ASP A 6 -16.03 9.85 4.84
C ASP A 6 -17.52 10.16 4.68
N ALA A 7 -18.19 9.47 3.75
CA ALA A 7 -19.62 9.48 3.51
C ALA A 7 -20.21 8.08 3.74
N GLY A 8 -21.52 8.02 4.07
CA GLY A 8 -22.26 6.76 4.20
C GLY A 8 -22.44 6.24 5.62
N SER A 9 -23.06 5.04 5.74
CA SER A 9 -23.49 4.43 7.01
C SER A 9 -22.33 4.01 7.93
N GLN A 10 -21.19 3.61 7.36
CA GLN A 10 -20.04 3.17 8.16
C GLN A 10 -19.52 4.27 9.09
N ILE A 11 -19.50 5.53 8.63
CA ILE A 11 -19.07 6.65 9.46
C ILE A 11 -20.12 7.01 10.51
N ALA A 12 -21.40 6.78 10.24
CA ALA A 12 -22.43 6.90 11.26
C ALA A 12 -22.24 5.85 12.37
N HIS A 13 -22.03 4.59 12.00
CA HIS A 13 -21.75 3.51 12.95
C HIS A 13 -20.49 3.75 13.77
N LEU A 14 -19.46 4.38 13.18
CA LEU A 14 -18.27 4.81 13.93
C LEU A 14 -18.63 5.83 15.02
N ALA A 15 -19.40 6.86 14.68
CA ALA A 15 -19.81 7.89 15.61
C ALA A 15 -20.70 7.32 16.74
N GLU A 16 -21.64 6.44 16.41
CA GLU A 16 -22.52 5.74 17.35
C GLU A 16 -21.72 4.85 18.31
N SER A 17 -20.72 4.13 17.80
CA SER A 17 -19.84 3.28 18.59
C SER A 17 -19.02 4.11 19.60
N VAL A 18 -18.43 5.22 19.14
CA VAL A 18 -17.70 6.15 20.02
C VAL A 18 -18.63 6.76 21.06
N ASN A 19 -19.87 7.14 20.68
CA ASN A 19 -20.86 7.66 21.59
C ASN A 19 -21.25 6.63 22.68
N ALA A 20 -21.51 5.40 22.30
CA ALA A 20 -21.81 4.33 23.24
C ALA A 20 -20.66 4.12 24.23
N ARG A 21 -19.40 4.05 23.77
CA ARG A 21 -18.22 3.92 24.62
C ARG A 21 -18.00 5.13 25.54
N TYR A 22 -18.24 6.35 25.04
CA TYR A 22 -18.17 7.57 25.84
C TYR A 22 -19.18 7.53 26.97
N LEU A 23 -20.44 7.17 26.68
CA LEU A 23 -21.52 7.05 27.68
C LEU A 23 -21.22 5.94 28.70
N GLN A 24 -20.73 4.77 28.28
CA GLN A 24 -20.33 3.67 29.17
C GLN A 24 -19.22 4.09 30.13
N LEU A 25 -18.19 4.81 29.65
CA LEU A 25 -17.10 5.30 30.48
C LEU A 25 -17.55 6.33 31.53
N LEU A 26 -18.67 7.04 31.28
CA LEU A 26 -19.33 7.96 32.23
C LEU A 26 -20.41 7.27 33.05
N GLY A 27 -20.45 5.94 33.10
CA GLY A 27 -21.34 5.16 33.97
C GLY A 27 -22.79 5.04 33.48
N LYS A 28 -23.05 5.29 32.19
CA LYS A 28 -24.36 5.06 31.59
C LYS A 28 -24.48 3.63 31.08
N ASP A 29 -25.66 3.04 31.23
CA ASP A 29 -25.98 1.71 30.71
C ASP A 29 -26.47 1.83 29.27
N VAL A 30 -25.56 1.63 28.32
CA VAL A 30 -25.79 1.73 26.86
C VAL A 30 -25.00 0.65 26.15
N ASP A 31 -25.61 -0.03 25.22
CA ASP A 31 -24.91 -1.02 24.37
C ASP A 31 -24.27 -0.36 23.14
N VAL A 32 -23.14 -0.92 22.70
CA VAL A 32 -22.58 -0.61 21.38
C VAL A 32 -23.46 -1.26 20.32
N PRO A 33 -23.87 -0.54 19.25
CA PRO A 33 -24.66 -1.12 18.17
C PRO A 33 -24.05 -2.44 17.65
N GLU A 34 -24.89 -3.41 17.30
CA GLU A 34 -24.43 -4.73 16.83
C GLU A 34 -23.54 -4.63 15.59
N ASP A 35 -23.87 -3.74 14.65
CA ASP A 35 -23.11 -3.44 13.43
C ASP A 35 -22.04 -2.36 13.68
N GLY A 36 -21.85 -1.94 14.93
CA GLY A 36 -20.85 -0.96 15.31
C GLY A 36 -19.43 -1.53 15.38
N TYR A 37 -18.52 -0.66 15.76
CA TYR A 37 -17.11 -0.98 15.94
C TYR A 37 -16.84 -1.30 17.42
N HIS A 38 -16.34 -2.52 17.68
CA HIS A 38 -16.12 -3.04 19.04
C HIS A 38 -14.65 -3.02 19.47
N GLY A 39 -13.73 -2.57 18.59
CA GLY A 39 -12.29 -2.53 18.84
C GLY A 39 -11.92 -1.65 20.04
N TYR A 40 -10.78 -1.95 20.67
CA TYR A 40 -10.26 -1.18 21.79
C TYR A 40 -9.90 0.26 21.39
N ASP A 41 -9.54 0.47 20.16
CA ASP A 41 -9.29 1.79 19.57
C ASP A 41 -10.48 2.76 19.64
N ILE A 42 -11.71 2.23 19.66
CA ILE A 42 -12.93 3.05 19.88
C ILE A 42 -13.03 3.50 21.34
N VAL A 43 -12.61 2.64 22.26
CA VAL A 43 -12.55 2.99 23.69
C VAL A 43 -11.50 4.09 23.92
N GLU A 44 -10.36 4.03 23.24
CA GLU A 44 -9.31 5.05 23.33
C GLU A 44 -9.79 6.40 22.78
N THR A 45 -10.49 6.41 21.64
CA THR A 45 -11.12 7.62 21.11
C THR A 45 -12.11 8.21 22.10
N ALA A 46 -12.95 7.39 22.73
CA ALA A 46 -13.90 7.85 23.75
C ALA A 46 -13.20 8.40 25.01
N LYS A 47 -12.11 7.77 25.46
CA LYS A 47 -11.28 8.28 26.56
C LYS A 47 -10.65 9.63 26.20
N SER A 48 -10.12 9.78 25.00
CA SER A 48 -9.52 11.05 24.58
C SER A 48 -10.52 12.21 24.56
N LEU A 49 -11.80 11.93 24.29
CA LEU A 49 -12.88 12.90 24.39
C LEU A 49 -13.13 13.30 25.85
N ILE A 50 -13.14 12.34 26.77
CA ILE A 50 -13.31 12.59 28.21
C ILE A 50 -12.12 13.37 28.76
N ASP A 51 -10.90 13.01 28.40
CA ASP A 51 -9.69 13.68 28.87
C ASP A 51 -9.62 15.15 28.45
N ARG A 52 -10.21 15.50 27.30
CA ARG A 52 -10.26 16.88 26.79
C ARG A 52 -11.40 17.73 27.37
N GLU A 53 -12.59 17.19 27.45
CA GLU A 53 -13.80 17.97 27.72
C GLU A 53 -14.67 17.38 28.87
N GLY A 54 -14.17 16.30 29.49
CA GLY A 54 -14.92 15.65 30.60
C GLY A 54 -16.29 15.12 30.16
N ASP A 55 -17.30 15.48 30.90
CA ASP A 55 -18.71 15.13 30.65
C ASP A 55 -19.49 16.19 29.87
N ALA A 56 -18.82 17.23 29.36
CA ALA A 56 -19.47 18.38 28.71
C ALA A 56 -20.42 17.98 27.57
N TYR A 57 -20.07 16.92 26.84
CA TYR A 57 -20.89 16.43 25.71
C TYR A 57 -22.24 15.79 26.17
N LEU A 58 -22.42 15.46 27.46
CA LEU A 58 -23.72 14.98 27.98
C LEU A 58 -24.80 16.05 27.94
N SER A 59 -24.42 17.34 27.97
CA SER A 59 -25.34 18.46 27.87
C SER A 59 -25.89 18.70 26.46
N MET A 60 -25.28 18.12 25.45
CA MET A 60 -25.72 18.21 24.06
C MET A 60 -26.85 17.22 23.77
N ASP A 61 -27.73 17.59 22.84
CA ASP A 61 -28.62 16.61 22.24
C ASP A 61 -27.78 15.54 21.46
N GLU A 62 -28.37 14.37 21.25
CA GLU A 62 -27.69 13.23 20.69
C GLU A 62 -27.19 13.51 19.29
N GLU A 63 -27.98 14.16 18.45
CA GLU A 63 -27.62 14.45 17.06
C GLU A 63 -26.38 15.37 16.99
N ALA A 64 -26.37 16.45 17.78
CA ALA A 64 -25.25 17.36 17.87
C ALA A 64 -23.99 16.65 18.40
N ARG A 65 -24.13 15.78 19.41
CA ARG A 65 -23.05 14.99 19.99
C ARG A 65 -22.46 14.00 18.98
N LEU A 66 -23.30 13.26 18.26
CA LEU A 66 -22.87 12.34 17.21
C LEU A 66 -22.12 13.06 16.09
N LYS A 67 -22.53 14.26 15.71
CA LYS A 67 -21.84 15.06 14.70
C LYS A 67 -20.43 15.47 15.14
N VAL A 68 -20.26 15.82 16.40
CA VAL A 68 -18.94 16.11 16.98
C VAL A 68 -18.08 14.85 17.01
N PHE A 69 -18.61 13.75 17.55
CA PHE A 69 -17.88 12.49 17.67
C PHE A 69 -17.50 11.89 16.32
N LYS A 70 -18.38 12.00 15.33
CA LYS A 70 -18.07 11.67 13.93
C LYS A 70 -16.82 12.39 13.45
N THR A 71 -16.76 13.71 13.64
CA THR A 71 -15.66 14.54 13.18
C THR A 71 -14.35 14.20 13.91
N VAL A 72 -14.41 14.06 15.22
CA VAL A 72 -13.24 13.73 16.05
C VAL A 72 -12.70 12.33 15.69
N ALA A 73 -13.57 11.33 15.69
CA ALA A 73 -13.17 9.96 15.39
C ALA A 73 -12.59 9.82 13.99
N LEU A 74 -13.20 10.43 12.97
CA LEU A 74 -12.70 10.40 11.60
C LEU A 74 -11.29 11.02 11.50
N ASN A 75 -11.11 12.21 12.06
CA ASN A 75 -9.83 12.91 12.02
C ASN A 75 -8.73 12.14 12.77
N GLU A 76 -9.06 11.52 13.90
CA GLU A 76 -8.12 10.70 14.66
C GLU A 76 -7.71 9.46 13.87
N LYS A 77 -8.68 8.71 13.34
CA LYS A 77 -8.39 7.51 12.55
C LYS A 77 -7.60 7.83 11.27
N LEU A 78 -7.93 8.91 10.57
CA LEU A 78 -7.16 9.37 9.41
C LEU A 78 -5.72 9.78 9.78
N SER A 79 -5.54 10.43 10.93
CA SER A 79 -4.21 10.80 11.43
C SER A 79 -3.34 9.57 11.70
N ILE A 80 -3.92 8.57 12.36
CA ILE A 80 -3.24 7.28 12.65
C ILE A 80 -2.89 6.59 11.33
N LEU A 81 -3.86 6.45 10.42
CA LEU A 81 -3.66 5.82 9.12
C LEU A 81 -2.54 6.49 8.31
N LYS A 82 -2.54 7.84 8.25
CA LYS A 82 -1.50 8.61 7.56
C LYS A 82 -0.13 8.36 8.17
N LYS A 83 -0.04 8.35 9.51
CA LYS A 83 1.20 8.07 10.21
C LYS A 83 1.70 6.65 9.95
N ASP A 84 0.83 5.65 10.06
CA ASP A 84 1.21 4.24 9.85
C ASP A 84 1.69 3.99 8.42
N LEU A 85 1.03 4.59 7.42
CA LEU A 85 1.45 4.50 6.04
C LEU A 85 2.76 5.24 5.78
N ALA A 86 2.97 6.42 6.39
CA ALA A 86 4.24 7.14 6.28
C ALA A 86 5.39 6.34 6.90
N ASP A 87 5.19 5.76 8.10
CA ASP A 87 6.16 4.89 8.75
C ASP A 87 6.42 3.59 7.94
N PHE A 88 5.44 3.17 7.15
CA PHE A 88 5.56 2.09 6.18
C PHE A 88 6.18 2.53 4.84
N HIS A 89 6.66 3.78 4.73
CA HIS A 89 7.19 4.40 3.51
C HIS A 89 6.20 4.41 2.34
N VAL A 90 4.91 4.60 2.64
CA VAL A 90 3.84 4.82 1.66
C VAL A 90 3.23 6.18 1.91
N THR A 91 3.40 7.08 0.94
CA THR A 91 2.87 8.45 0.99
C THR A 91 1.91 8.69 -0.16
N PHE A 92 0.96 9.62 0.04
CA PHE A 92 0.00 10.01 -0.98
C PHE A 92 0.06 11.51 -1.19
N ASP A 93 0.13 11.94 -2.44
CA ASP A 93 0.08 13.35 -2.82
C ASP A 93 -1.30 13.96 -2.54
N ASN A 94 -2.35 13.14 -2.60
CA ASN A 94 -3.72 13.58 -2.42
C ASN A 94 -4.53 12.57 -1.60
N TRP A 95 -5.08 13.04 -0.48
CA TRP A 95 -6.11 12.35 0.31
C TRP A 95 -7.46 12.91 -0.09
N PHE A 96 -8.22 12.12 -0.83
CA PHE A 96 -9.48 12.56 -1.44
C PHE A 96 -10.68 12.25 -0.55
N SER A 97 -11.51 13.26 -0.27
CA SER A 97 -12.77 13.09 0.45
C SER A 97 -13.90 12.75 -0.51
N GLU A 98 -14.50 11.56 -0.38
CA GLU A 98 -15.67 11.15 -1.15
C GLU A 98 -16.85 12.11 -0.98
N LYS A 99 -17.02 12.65 0.23
CA LYS A 99 -18.04 13.65 0.55
C LYS A 99 -17.94 14.89 -0.35
N SER A 100 -16.74 15.23 -0.84
CA SER A 100 -16.54 16.39 -1.73
C SER A 100 -17.17 16.22 -3.10
N LEU A 101 -17.58 14.99 -3.47
CA LEU A 101 -18.33 14.73 -4.72
C LEU A 101 -19.79 15.18 -4.62
N TYR A 102 -20.34 15.22 -3.40
CA TYR A 102 -21.75 15.52 -3.15
C TYR A 102 -21.99 17.01 -2.90
N PRO A 103 -23.14 17.55 -3.33
CA PRO A 103 -24.05 16.90 -4.27
C PRO A 103 -23.64 17.08 -5.74
N LYS A 104 -22.85 18.13 -6.04
CA LYS A 104 -22.68 18.69 -7.39
C LYS A 104 -22.08 17.71 -8.40
N GLN A 105 -20.97 17.04 -8.07
CA GLN A 105 -20.29 16.16 -9.03
C GLN A 105 -21.11 14.90 -9.29
N VAL A 106 -21.81 14.41 -8.26
CA VAL A 106 -22.76 13.29 -8.39
C VAL A 106 -23.92 13.69 -9.30
N ASP A 107 -24.56 14.83 -9.04
CA ASP A 107 -25.69 15.32 -9.85
C ASP A 107 -25.29 15.54 -11.31
N ASP A 108 -24.12 16.16 -11.56
CA ASP A 108 -23.59 16.42 -12.89
C ASP A 108 -23.36 15.08 -13.67
N ALA A 109 -22.76 14.07 -13.02
CA ALA A 109 -22.50 12.77 -13.64
C ALA A 109 -23.80 12.01 -13.95
N LEU A 110 -24.75 11.99 -13.01
CA LEU A 110 -26.04 11.35 -13.20
C LEU A 110 -26.89 12.04 -14.27
N ALA A 111 -26.85 13.37 -14.33
CA ALA A 111 -27.54 14.15 -15.37
C ALA A 111 -27.00 13.83 -16.76
N ALA A 112 -25.68 13.70 -16.93
CA ALA A 112 -25.06 13.31 -18.19
C ALA A 112 -25.51 11.91 -18.61
N LEU A 113 -25.45 10.92 -17.74
CA LEU A 113 -25.88 9.55 -18.02
C LEU A 113 -27.37 9.44 -18.34
N LYS A 114 -28.20 10.25 -17.66
CA LYS A 114 -29.64 10.31 -17.93
C LYS A 114 -29.94 10.93 -19.29
N LYS A 115 -29.28 12.03 -19.63
CA LYS A 115 -29.42 12.71 -20.93
C LYS A 115 -29.13 11.77 -22.10
N ASP A 116 -28.10 10.93 -21.96
CA ASP A 116 -27.68 10.04 -23.04
C ASP A 116 -28.37 8.66 -22.99
N GLY A 117 -29.37 8.49 -22.11
CA GLY A 117 -30.21 7.29 -22.03
C GLY A 117 -29.50 6.04 -21.46
N TYR A 118 -28.42 6.24 -20.69
CA TYR A 118 -27.75 5.17 -19.98
C TYR A 118 -28.25 4.99 -18.55
N LEU A 119 -28.84 6.03 -17.94
CA LEU A 119 -29.47 5.98 -16.63
C LEU A 119 -31.00 6.02 -16.80
N TYR A 120 -31.72 5.05 -16.22
CA TYR A 120 -33.17 4.93 -16.32
C TYR A 120 -33.78 4.54 -14.96
N GLU A 121 -35.06 4.86 -14.78
CA GLU A 121 -35.82 4.52 -13.58
C GLU A 121 -36.57 3.19 -13.78
N LYS A 122 -36.47 2.32 -12.76
CA LYS A 122 -37.24 1.08 -12.71
C LYS A 122 -37.49 0.71 -11.23
N ASP A 123 -38.75 0.36 -10.92
CA ASP A 123 -39.18 -0.06 -9.57
C ASP A 123 -38.81 0.98 -8.49
N GLY A 124 -38.88 2.27 -8.80
CA GLY A 124 -38.55 3.38 -7.93
C GLY A 124 -37.03 3.61 -7.71
N ALA A 125 -36.17 2.81 -8.33
CA ALA A 125 -34.71 2.95 -8.26
C ALA A 125 -34.15 3.43 -9.60
N TRP A 126 -32.96 4.08 -9.57
CA TRP A 126 -32.22 4.46 -10.76
C TRP A 126 -31.17 3.42 -11.10
N TRP A 127 -31.17 2.98 -12.34
CA TRP A 127 -30.32 1.91 -12.85
C TRP A 127 -29.41 2.40 -13.98
N LEU A 128 -28.13 2.01 -13.95
CA LEU A 128 -27.21 2.19 -15.07
C LEU A 128 -27.29 0.97 -15.99
N ALA A 129 -27.46 1.21 -17.29
CA ALA A 129 -27.62 0.19 -18.32
C ALA A 129 -26.30 -0.52 -18.69
N THR A 130 -25.64 -1.11 -17.69
CA THR A 130 -24.30 -1.74 -17.83
C THR A 130 -24.31 -2.94 -18.76
N THR A 131 -25.46 -3.59 -18.97
CA THR A 131 -25.65 -4.65 -19.99
C THR A 131 -25.33 -4.20 -21.39
N LYS A 132 -25.51 -2.90 -21.72
CA LYS A 132 -25.11 -2.32 -23.02
C LYS A 132 -23.58 -2.37 -23.25
N ASN A 133 -22.79 -2.62 -22.22
CA ASN A 133 -21.34 -2.78 -22.29
C ASN A 133 -20.86 -4.18 -21.87
N GLY A 134 -21.77 -5.17 -21.81
CA GLY A 134 -21.43 -6.58 -21.57
C GLY A 134 -21.48 -7.04 -20.12
N ASP A 135 -22.02 -6.25 -19.18
CA ASP A 135 -22.31 -6.73 -17.82
C ASP A 135 -23.46 -7.76 -17.85
N ASP A 136 -23.51 -8.65 -16.87
CA ASP A 136 -24.56 -9.68 -16.74
C ASP A 136 -25.96 -9.11 -16.45
N LYS A 137 -26.01 -7.93 -15.81
CA LYS A 137 -27.24 -7.18 -15.48
C LYS A 137 -26.96 -5.71 -15.28
N ASP A 138 -28.00 -4.88 -15.43
CA ASP A 138 -27.92 -3.47 -15.09
C ASP A 138 -27.75 -3.27 -13.57
N ARG A 139 -27.19 -2.13 -13.18
CA ARG A 139 -26.79 -1.88 -11.79
C ARG A 139 -27.52 -0.70 -11.18
N VAL A 140 -27.98 -0.88 -9.95
CA VAL A 140 -28.61 0.18 -9.17
C VAL A 140 -27.56 1.23 -8.78
N VAL A 141 -27.88 2.49 -9.09
CA VAL A 141 -27.06 3.66 -8.73
C VAL A 141 -27.69 4.40 -7.56
N ILE A 142 -29.03 4.57 -7.59
CA ILE A 142 -29.81 5.13 -6.47
C ILE A 142 -30.91 4.12 -6.12
N ARG A 143 -31.03 3.79 -4.85
CA ARG A 143 -32.03 2.85 -4.35
C ARG A 143 -33.43 3.48 -4.37
N ALA A 144 -34.47 2.65 -4.22
CA ALA A 144 -35.85 3.08 -4.18
C ALA A 144 -36.19 4.03 -3.00
N ASN A 145 -35.40 3.97 -1.93
CA ASN A 145 -35.51 4.90 -0.81
C ASN A 145 -34.81 6.26 -1.04
N GLY A 146 -34.23 6.47 -2.24
CA GLY A 146 -33.50 7.69 -2.60
C GLY A 146 -32.02 7.69 -2.18
N GLU A 147 -31.52 6.65 -1.50
CA GLU A 147 -30.13 6.58 -1.08
C GLU A 147 -29.21 6.17 -2.24
N PRO A 148 -28.07 6.89 -2.45
CA PRO A 148 -27.06 6.47 -3.40
C PRO A 148 -26.39 5.16 -2.96
N THR A 149 -25.98 4.36 -3.93
CA THR A 149 -25.08 3.21 -3.70
C THR A 149 -23.63 3.69 -3.77
N TYR A 150 -22.68 2.87 -3.33
CA TYR A 150 -21.25 3.15 -3.53
C TYR A 150 -20.89 3.34 -5.01
N PHE A 151 -21.59 2.64 -5.89
CA PHE A 151 -21.41 2.80 -7.33
C PHE A 151 -21.76 4.20 -7.83
N CYS A 152 -22.64 4.91 -7.15
CA CYS A 152 -23.01 6.29 -7.48
C CYS A 152 -21.83 7.25 -7.28
N SER A 153 -21.15 7.17 -6.16
CA SER A 153 -19.95 7.99 -5.89
C SER A 153 -18.79 7.61 -6.79
N ASP A 154 -18.58 6.32 -7.07
CA ASP A 154 -17.57 5.86 -8.00
C ASP A 154 -17.77 6.40 -9.42
N ILE A 155 -19.00 6.41 -9.92
CA ILE A 155 -19.36 7.03 -11.20
C ILE A 155 -18.96 8.51 -11.22
N ALA A 156 -19.26 9.26 -10.18
CA ALA A 156 -18.92 10.68 -10.08
C ALA A 156 -17.41 10.91 -9.90
N TYR A 157 -16.70 9.95 -9.34
CA TYR A 157 -15.26 10.03 -9.14
C TYR A 157 -14.47 9.87 -10.45
N VAL A 158 -14.99 9.17 -11.45
CA VAL A 158 -14.36 9.04 -12.78
C VAL A 158 -14.05 10.42 -13.40
N PRO A 159 -15.04 11.31 -13.62
CA PRO A 159 -14.76 12.64 -14.16
C PRO A 159 -13.82 13.48 -13.30
N ASN A 160 -13.84 13.28 -11.98
CA ASN A 160 -12.95 13.96 -11.06
C ASN A 160 -11.48 13.53 -11.27
N LYS A 161 -11.22 12.22 -11.40
CA LYS A 161 -9.88 11.67 -11.70
C LYS A 161 -9.38 12.19 -13.06
N GLU A 162 -10.18 12.13 -14.10
CA GLU A 162 -9.85 12.57 -15.46
C GLU A 162 -9.45 14.06 -15.51
N LYS A 163 -10.20 14.91 -14.80
CA LYS A 163 -9.92 16.35 -14.73
C LYS A 163 -8.61 16.73 -14.04
N ARG A 164 -7.95 15.80 -13.36
CA ARG A 164 -6.64 16.02 -12.72
C ARG A 164 -5.49 16.06 -13.74
N GLY A 165 -5.72 15.70 -15.00
CA GLY A 165 -4.76 15.80 -16.09
C GLY A 165 -3.73 14.68 -16.15
N TYR A 166 -4.00 13.53 -15.54
CA TYR A 166 -3.18 12.33 -15.70
C TYR A 166 -3.49 11.60 -16.99
N ASN A 167 -2.45 11.07 -17.65
CA ASN A 167 -2.59 10.30 -18.89
C ASN A 167 -2.97 8.84 -18.65
N LYS A 168 -2.81 8.35 -17.43
CA LYS A 168 -3.13 6.99 -17.03
C LYS A 168 -3.71 6.99 -15.62
N LEU A 169 -4.83 6.33 -15.47
CA LEU A 169 -5.47 6.10 -14.17
C LEU A 169 -5.25 4.63 -13.79
N ILE A 170 -4.85 4.38 -12.55
CA ILE A 170 -4.61 3.03 -12.04
C ILE A 170 -5.32 2.91 -10.70
N ASP A 171 -6.27 1.98 -10.60
CA ASP A 171 -6.89 1.61 -9.33
C ASP A 171 -6.41 0.22 -8.90
N ILE A 172 -6.15 0.07 -7.60
CA ILE A 172 -5.73 -1.20 -6.99
C ILE A 172 -6.88 -1.69 -6.10
N TRP A 173 -7.45 -2.85 -6.44
CA TRP A 173 -8.60 -3.42 -5.74
C TRP A 173 -8.32 -4.84 -5.24
N GLY A 174 -9.03 -5.25 -4.19
CA GLY A 174 -9.07 -6.65 -3.78
C GLY A 174 -9.68 -7.54 -4.87
N ALA A 175 -9.24 -8.79 -4.95
CA ALA A 175 -9.71 -9.75 -5.97
C ALA A 175 -11.21 -10.03 -5.90
N ASP A 176 -11.85 -9.82 -4.76
CA ASP A 176 -13.30 -9.90 -4.55
C ASP A 176 -14.09 -8.85 -5.36
N HIS A 177 -13.41 -7.77 -5.82
CA HIS A 177 -14.00 -6.73 -6.68
C HIS A 177 -13.88 -7.00 -8.19
N HIS A 178 -13.42 -8.19 -8.62
CA HIS A 178 -13.27 -8.51 -10.06
C HIS A 178 -14.53 -8.20 -10.88
N GLY A 179 -15.71 -8.58 -10.40
CA GLY A 179 -17.00 -8.29 -11.08
C GLY A 179 -17.38 -6.81 -11.11
N TYR A 180 -16.62 -5.94 -10.43
CA TYR A 180 -16.89 -4.50 -10.42
C TYR A 180 -16.21 -3.76 -11.59
N ILE A 181 -15.21 -4.37 -12.23
CA ILE A 181 -14.43 -3.78 -13.32
C ILE A 181 -15.34 -3.34 -14.47
N ILE A 182 -16.20 -4.24 -14.95
CA ILE A 182 -17.09 -3.95 -16.07
C ILE A 182 -18.06 -2.80 -15.77
N ARG A 183 -18.43 -2.60 -14.49
CA ARG A 183 -19.33 -1.52 -14.06
C ARG A 183 -18.66 -0.16 -14.21
N ILE A 184 -17.40 -0.03 -13.74
CA ILE A 184 -16.64 1.22 -13.85
C ILE A 184 -16.28 1.51 -15.31
N HIS A 185 -15.84 0.51 -16.08
CA HIS A 185 -15.59 0.67 -17.52
C HIS A 185 -16.87 1.09 -18.27
N SER A 186 -18.04 0.59 -17.87
CA SER A 186 -19.32 1.03 -18.44
C SER A 186 -19.61 2.49 -18.11
N ALA A 187 -19.42 2.90 -16.84
CA ALA A 187 -19.60 4.28 -16.43
C ALA A 187 -18.66 5.23 -17.18
N MET A 188 -17.38 4.87 -17.32
CA MET A 188 -16.41 5.65 -18.09
C MET A 188 -16.85 5.84 -19.52
N LYS A 189 -17.14 4.74 -20.21
CA LYS A 189 -17.58 4.75 -21.61
C LYS A 189 -18.84 5.60 -21.83
N PHE A 190 -19.82 5.46 -20.92
CA PHE A 190 -21.08 6.19 -21.02
C PHE A 190 -20.94 7.69 -20.69
N LEU A 191 -19.90 8.05 -19.92
CA LEU A 191 -19.52 9.44 -19.66
C LEU A 191 -18.58 10.03 -20.72
N GLY A 192 -18.23 9.25 -21.78
CA GLY A 192 -17.41 9.69 -22.90
C GLY A 192 -15.91 9.60 -22.66
N TYR A 193 -15.45 8.87 -21.62
CA TYR A 193 -14.03 8.59 -21.36
C TYR A 193 -13.62 7.26 -22.01
N ASN A 194 -12.32 7.13 -22.28
CA ASN A 194 -11.78 5.90 -22.83
C ASN A 194 -11.42 4.91 -21.68
N PRO A 195 -12.07 3.73 -21.58
CA PRO A 195 -11.76 2.75 -20.54
C PRO A 195 -10.31 2.21 -20.58
N GLU A 196 -9.62 2.28 -21.73
CA GLU A 196 -8.22 1.82 -21.86
C GLU A 196 -7.22 2.71 -21.12
N ASP A 197 -7.60 3.95 -20.78
CA ASP A 197 -6.79 4.86 -19.98
C ASP A 197 -6.89 4.57 -18.47
N PHE A 198 -7.77 3.61 -18.11
CA PHE A 198 -8.03 3.20 -16.73
C PHE A 198 -7.67 1.74 -16.51
N GLU A 199 -6.55 1.52 -15.85
CA GLU A 199 -6.02 0.21 -15.50
C GLU A 199 -6.51 -0.20 -14.10
N ILE A 200 -7.05 -1.40 -13.97
CA ILE A 200 -7.45 -1.95 -12.68
C ILE A 200 -6.56 -3.13 -12.34
N MET A 201 -5.82 -3.00 -11.24
CA MET A 201 -4.94 -4.05 -10.71
C MET A 201 -5.65 -4.78 -9.58
N LEU A 202 -5.79 -6.10 -9.72
CA LEU A 202 -6.42 -6.93 -8.68
C LEU A 202 -5.36 -7.52 -7.77
N LEU A 203 -5.52 -7.29 -6.46
CA LEU A 203 -4.64 -7.78 -5.41
C LEU A 203 -5.29 -8.97 -4.70
N GLN A 204 -4.58 -10.09 -4.66
CA GLN A 204 -5.00 -11.28 -3.93
C GLN A 204 -4.87 -11.10 -2.41
N MET A 205 -5.62 -11.91 -1.67
CA MET A 205 -5.58 -11.90 -0.21
C MET A 205 -4.24 -12.40 0.32
N VAL A 206 -3.78 -11.77 1.40
CA VAL A 206 -2.60 -12.19 2.16
C VAL A 206 -3.04 -12.92 3.42
N THR A 207 -2.52 -14.12 3.64
CA THR A 207 -2.68 -14.85 4.89
C THR A 207 -1.47 -14.63 5.77
N LEU A 208 -1.66 -14.17 7.01
CA LEU A 208 -0.56 -14.10 7.97
C LEU A 208 -0.40 -15.45 8.65
N LEU A 209 0.84 -15.95 8.71
CA LEU A 209 1.19 -17.20 9.42
C LEU A 209 2.04 -16.88 10.65
N ARG A 210 1.79 -17.58 11.74
CA ARG A 210 2.62 -17.62 12.95
C ARG A 210 2.71 -19.07 13.42
N ASP A 211 3.92 -19.55 13.70
CA ASP A 211 4.19 -20.97 14.01
C ASP A 211 3.63 -21.91 12.93
N GLY A 212 3.67 -21.49 11.66
CA GLY A 212 3.12 -22.24 10.53
C GLY A 212 1.59 -22.34 10.49
N GLN A 213 0.87 -21.58 11.33
CA GLN A 213 -0.59 -21.57 11.40
C GLN A 213 -1.17 -20.20 11.02
N PRO A 214 -2.31 -20.16 10.31
CA PRO A 214 -2.96 -18.91 9.99
C PRO A 214 -3.37 -18.11 11.24
N VAL A 215 -2.99 -16.84 11.29
CA VAL A 215 -3.44 -15.93 12.34
C VAL A 215 -4.90 -15.59 12.10
N LYS A 216 -5.76 -15.91 13.05
CA LYS A 216 -7.19 -15.61 12.96
C LYS A 216 -7.40 -14.10 13.02
N MET A 217 -8.02 -13.55 11.99
CA MET A 217 -8.38 -12.14 11.92
C MET A 217 -9.89 -11.97 11.92
N SER A 218 -10.41 -11.12 12.81
CA SER A 218 -11.83 -10.76 12.86
C SER A 218 -12.00 -9.29 13.19
N LYS A 219 -12.47 -8.51 12.25
CA LYS A 219 -12.81 -7.09 12.46
C LYS A 219 -13.91 -6.91 13.53
N ARG A 220 -14.85 -7.86 13.63
CA ARG A 220 -15.97 -7.78 14.60
C ARG A 220 -15.53 -7.98 16.04
N THR A 221 -14.50 -8.79 16.27
CA THR A 221 -13.99 -9.08 17.62
C THR A 221 -12.78 -8.24 18.01
N GLY A 222 -12.30 -7.34 17.14
CA GLY A 222 -11.09 -6.55 17.37
C GLY A 222 -9.79 -7.37 17.34
N GLN A 223 -9.80 -8.57 16.76
CA GLN A 223 -8.64 -9.47 16.69
C GLN A 223 -7.97 -9.42 15.31
N ALA A 224 -7.88 -8.26 14.69
CA ALA A 224 -7.15 -8.09 13.45
C ALA A 224 -5.72 -7.62 13.76
N VAL A 225 -4.71 -8.25 13.12
CA VAL A 225 -3.34 -7.73 13.15
C VAL A 225 -3.31 -6.45 12.29
N THR A 226 -2.98 -5.34 12.91
CA THR A 226 -2.86 -4.05 12.22
C THR A 226 -1.53 -3.96 11.47
N LEU A 227 -1.44 -3.04 10.50
CA LEU A 227 -0.16 -2.74 9.84
C LEU A 227 0.89 -2.28 10.86
N ARG A 228 0.48 -1.49 11.86
CA ARG A 228 1.35 -1.04 12.95
C ARG A 228 1.95 -2.22 13.72
N GLU A 229 1.10 -3.13 14.20
CA GLU A 229 1.56 -4.31 14.93
C GLU A 229 2.50 -5.18 14.10
N LEU A 230 2.22 -5.34 12.80
CA LEU A 230 3.11 -6.08 11.91
C LEU A 230 4.48 -5.38 11.78
N MET A 231 4.50 -4.06 11.56
CA MET A 231 5.75 -3.30 11.49
C MET A 231 6.55 -3.34 12.79
N ASP A 232 5.88 -3.24 13.93
CA ASP A 232 6.53 -3.29 15.25
C ASP A 232 7.13 -4.67 15.52
N GLU A 233 6.56 -5.74 14.96
CA GLU A 233 7.03 -7.10 15.13
C GLU A 233 8.14 -7.51 14.16
N VAL A 234 8.04 -7.18 12.87
CA VAL A 234 8.99 -7.64 11.83
C VAL A 234 9.86 -6.52 11.25
N GLY A 235 9.54 -5.26 11.53
CA GLY A 235 10.16 -4.09 10.91
C GLY A 235 9.52 -3.72 9.57
N SER A 236 9.58 -2.43 9.22
CA SER A 236 9.03 -1.90 7.97
C SER A 236 9.68 -2.54 6.73
N ASP A 237 11.02 -2.66 6.72
CA ASP A 237 11.76 -3.21 5.57
C ASP A 237 11.35 -4.65 5.23
N ALA A 238 11.26 -5.51 6.27
CA ALA A 238 10.87 -6.89 6.07
C ALA A 238 9.42 -6.99 5.58
N ALA A 239 8.50 -6.27 6.21
CA ALA A 239 7.11 -6.26 5.79
C ALA A 239 6.97 -5.80 4.33
N ARG A 240 7.60 -4.69 3.94
CA ARG A 240 7.60 -4.17 2.55
C ARG A 240 8.19 -5.16 1.56
N TYR A 241 9.35 -5.73 1.86
CA TYR A 241 10.00 -6.70 0.98
C TYR A 241 9.09 -7.89 0.71
N PHE A 242 8.54 -8.50 1.77
CA PHE A 242 7.68 -9.68 1.60
C PHE A 242 6.43 -9.35 0.78
N PHE A 243 5.74 -8.23 1.05
CA PHE A 243 4.59 -7.80 0.24
C PHE A 243 4.96 -7.54 -1.22
N CYS A 244 6.14 -6.96 -1.48
CA CYS A 244 6.60 -6.69 -2.85
C CYS A 244 7.26 -7.91 -3.53
N SER A 245 7.46 -9.04 -2.85
CA SER A 245 8.18 -10.20 -3.40
C SER A 245 7.32 -11.13 -4.27
N ARG A 246 6.01 -10.89 -4.31
CA ARG A 246 5.04 -11.69 -5.06
C ARG A 246 4.31 -10.84 -6.09
N THR A 247 3.77 -11.48 -7.12
CA THR A 247 2.87 -10.84 -8.07
C THR A 247 1.54 -10.53 -7.39
N LEU A 248 0.87 -9.46 -7.80
CA LEU A 248 -0.39 -9.01 -7.20
C LEU A 248 -1.51 -10.05 -7.29
N ASP A 249 -1.52 -10.85 -8.35
CA ASP A 249 -2.51 -11.88 -8.64
C ASP A 249 -2.23 -13.23 -7.94
N SER A 250 -1.08 -13.36 -7.26
CA SER A 250 -0.76 -14.58 -6.52
C SER A 250 -1.19 -14.50 -5.06
N GLN A 251 -1.76 -15.56 -4.53
CA GLN A 251 -1.97 -15.70 -3.09
C GLN A 251 -0.64 -15.68 -2.36
N MET A 252 -0.62 -15.03 -1.21
CA MET A 252 0.58 -14.90 -0.39
C MET A 252 0.32 -15.36 1.04
N ASP A 253 1.15 -16.27 1.51
CA ASP A 253 1.32 -16.57 2.91
C ASP A 253 2.49 -15.75 3.45
N PHE A 254 2.21 -14.80 4.33
CA PHE A 254 3.22 -14.00 5.02
C PHE A 254 3.62 -14.69 6.32
N ASP A 255 4.79 -15.30 6.33
CA ASP A 255 5.34 -15.97 7.50
C ASP A 255 6.07 -14.95 8.39
N ILE A 256 5.42 -14.61 9.52
CA ILE A 256 5.92 -13.64 10.50
C ILE A 256 7.24 -14.15 11.12
N ASP A 257 7.35 -15.45 11.40
CA ASP A 257 8.52 -16.03 12.04
C ASP A 257 9.73 -16.02 11.10
N LEU A 258 9.51 -16.29 9.81
CA LEU A 258 10.55 -16.15 8.78
C LEU A 258 11.01 -14.69 8.65
N ALA A 259 10.08 -13.74 8.65
CA ALA A 259 10.39 -12.31 8.52
C ALA A 259 11.21 -11.75 9.69
N LYS A 260 11.15 -12.40 10.87
CA LYS A 260 11.93 -12.06 12.09
C LYS A 260 13.32 -12.70 12.14
N LYS A 261 13.57 -13.75 11.35
CA LYS A 261 14.85 -14.47 11.41
C LYS A 261 16.02 -13.59 11.01
N GLN A 262 17.07 -13.61 11.81
CA GLN A 262 18.36 -12.98 11.52
C GLN A 262 19.33 -14.03 10.94
N SER A 263 18.92 -14.67 9.85
CA SER A 263 19.69 -15.70 9.15
C SER A 263 19.53 -15.59 7.64
N SER A 264 20.33 -16.33 6.91
CA SER A 264 20.23 -16.42 5.42
C SER A 264 18.91 -16.94 4.90
N ASP A 265 18.06 -17.52 5.75
CA ASP A 265 16.71 -17.96 5.37
C ASP A 265 15.80 -16.76 5.12
N ASN A 266 16.02 -15.64 5.85
CA ASN A 266 15.30 -14.40 5.64
C ASN A 266 15.94 -13.60 4.50
N PRO A 267 15.25 -13.42 3.36
CA PRO A 267 15.82 -12.74 2.20
C PRO A 267 16.17 -11.27 2.49
N VAL A 268 15.46 -10.60 3.37
CA VAL A 268 15.75 -9.21 3.76
C VAL A 268 17.08 -9.15 4.52
N TYR A 269 17.21 -9.98 5.53
CA TYR A 269 18.46 -10.08 6.28
C TYR A 269 19.64 -10.43 5.36
N TYR A 270 19.43 -11.34 4.41
CA TYR A 270 20.46 -11.76 3.46
C TYR A 270 20.95 -10.60 2.57
N ILE A 271 20.03 -9.75 2.09
CA ILE A 271 20.34 -8.56 1.28
C ILE A 271 21.05 -7.51 2.16
N GLN A 272 20.51 -7.21 3.34
CA GLN A 272 21.09 -6.25 4.27
C GLN A 272 22.50 -6.67 4.73
N TYR A 273 22.72 -7.97 4.92
CA TYR A 273 24.01 -8.52 5.26
C TYR A 273 25.06 -8.35 4.14
N ALA A 274 24.66 -8.39 2.88
CA ALA A 274 25.54 -8.06 1.76
C ALA A 274 26.06 -6.61 1.88
N ASN A 275 25.15 -5.65 2.09
CA ASN A 275 25.52 -4.25 2.29
C ASN A 275 26.41 -4.03 3.53
N ALA A 276 26.09 -4.66 4.65
CA ALA A 276 26.91 -4.60 5.86
C ALA A 276 28.35 -5.12 5.63
N ARG A 277 28.50 -6.21 4.86
CA ARG A 277 29.81 -6.72 4.46
C ARG A 277 30.59 -5.73 3.59
N ILE A 278 29.92 -5.08 2.64
CA ILE A 278 30.55 -4.06 1.80
C ILE A 278 31.08 -2.91 2.65
N HIS A 279 30.28 -2.40 3.59
CA HIS A 279 30.70 -1.36 4.53
C HIS A 279 31.92 -1.81 5.37
N SER A 280 31.91 -3.05 5.85
CA SER A 280 33.05 -3.60 6.61
C SER A 280 34.33 -3.69 5.75
N LEU A 281 34.21 -4.06 4.49
CA LEU A 281 35.35 -4.09 3.53
C LEU A 281 35.95 -2.71 3.31
N PHE A 282 35.09 -1.69 3.11
CA PHE A 282 35.57 -0.32 2.95
C PHE A 282 36.25 0.21 4.23
N ALA A 283 35.74 -0.13 5.40
CA ALA A 283 36.41 0.21 6.67
C ALA A 283 37.78 -0.43 6.77
N GLN A 284 37.90 -1.73 6.47
CA GLN A 284 39.19 -2.45 6.45
C GLN A 284 40.16 -1.88 5.39
N ALA A 285 39.70 -1.54 4.19
CA ALA A 285 40.50 -0.90 3.16
C ALA A 285 41.07 0.45 3.66
N LYS A 286 40.24 1.24 4.31
CA LYS A 286 40.64 2.54 4.90
C LYS A 286 41.67 2.36 6.00
N GLU A 287 41.51 1.40 6.91
CA GLU A 287 42.44 1.08 7.99
C GLU A 287 43.79 0.59 7.43
N ALA A 288 43.76 -0.17 6.33
CA ALA A 288 44.94 -0.62 5.60
C ALA A 288 45.64 0.49 4.79
N GLY A 289 45.12 1.71 4.79
CA GLY A 289 45.67 2.84 4.04
C GLY A 289 45.45 2.74 2.50
N VAL A 290 44.60 1.83 2.06
CA VAL A 290 44.26 1.70 0.64
C VAL A 290 43.40 2.90 0.22
N LYS A 291 43.79 3.59 -0.83
CA LYS A 291 43.00 4.65 -1.49
C LYS A 291 42.30 4.06 -2.69
N TRP A 292 41.04 4.37 -2.90
CA TRP A 292 40.25 3.95 -4.07
C TRP A 292 39.27 5.07 -4.47
N GLY A 293 38.62 4.92 -5.63
CA GLY A 293 37.62 5.88 -6.12
C GLY A 293 38.07 6.64 -7.38
N ASP A 294 39.31 6.49 -7.84
CA ASP A 294 39.75 7.03 -9.14
C ASP A 294 39.46 5.99 -10.25
N TRP A 295 38.15 5.91 -10.59
CA TRP A 295 37.66 4.89 -11.51
C TRP A 295 38.16 5.06 -12.95
N GLU A 296 38.55 6.29 -13.36
CA GLU A 296 39.11 6.56 -14.70
C GLU A 296 40.49 5.93 -14.86
N LYS A 297 41.23 5.77 -13.75
CA LYS A 297 42.57 5.16 -13.76
C LYS A 297 42.56 3.68 -13.35
N THR A 298 41.40 3.15 -12.94
CA THR A 298 41.30 1.76 -12.50
C THR A 298 41.24 0.83 -13.72
N ASP A 299 42.15 -0.13 -13.75
CA ASP A 299 42.18 -1.16 -14.79
C ASP A 299 41.20 -2.30 -14.43
N PHE A 300 39.96 -2.20 -14.90
CA PHE A 300 38.96 -3.23 -14.71
C PHE A 300 39.17 -4.51 -15.52
N THR A 301 40.15 -4.55 -16.47
CA THR A 301 40.48 -5.80 -17.18
C THR A 301 41.13 -6.84 -16.27
N LYS A 302 41.49 -6.46 -15.04
CA LYS A 302 41.97 -7.35 -13.98
C LYS A 302 40.86 -8.18 -13.31
N LEU A 303 39.58 -7.88 -13.59
CA LEU A 303 38.47 -8.71 -13.18
C LEU A 303 38.30 -9.88 -14.15
N ILE A 304 38.92 -11.01 -13.80
CA ILE A 304 38.99 -12.19 -14.70
C ILE A 304 38.30 -13.43 -14.12
N GLU A 305 37.98 -13.42 -12.82
CA GLU A 305 37.35 -14.56 -12.18
C GLU A 305 35.86 -14.62 -12.54
N GLU A 306 35.32 -15.84 -12.69
CA GLU A 306 33.93 -16.04 -13.08
C GLU A 306 32.94 -15.32 -12.17
N CYS A 307 33.15 -15.37 -10.84
CA CYS A 307 32.29 -14.69 -9.88
C CYS A 307 32.34 -13.15 -9.95
N GLU A 308 33.45 -12.55 -10.45
CA GLU A 308 33.54 -11.10 -10.73
C GLU A 308 32.73 -10.76 -11.98
N LEU A 309 32.89 -11.55 -13.04
CA LEU A 309 32.17 -11.34 -14.29
C LEU A 309 30.66 -11.55 -14.16
N ASP A 310 30.24 -12.46 -13.30
CA ASP A 310 28.81 -12.68 -13.00
C ASP A 310 28.16 -11.47 -12.33
N LEU A 311 28.86 -10.78 -11.42
CA LEU A 311 28.42 -9.52 -10.84
C LEU A 311 28.29 -8.43 -11.92
N VAL A 312 29.30 -8.29 -12.80
CA VAL A 312 29.26 -7.30 -13.90
C VAL A 312 28.07 -7.55 -14.81
N LYS A 313 27.90 -8.80 -15.30
CA LYS A 313 26.76 -9.19 -16.14
C LYS A 313 25.41 -8.96 -15.48
N LYS A 314 25.32 -9.21 -14.18
CA LYS A 314 24.07 -8.98 -13.42
C LYS A 314 23.72 -7.49 -13.40
N MET A 315 24.69 -6.62 -13.15
CA MET A 315 24.47 -5.17 -13.07
C MET A 315 24.27 -4.51 -14.44
N GLU A 316 24.85 -5.04 -15.52
CA GLU A 316 24.68 -4.52 -16.88
C GLU A 316 23.21 -4.40 -17.28
N ASN A 317 22.37 -5.33 -16.86
CA ASN A 317 20.96 -5.39 -17.21
C ASN A 317 20.03 -4.68 -16.19
N TYR A 318 20.60 -3.96 -15.23
CA TYR A 318 19.80 -3.36 -14.13
C TYR A 318 18.77 -2.36 -14.64
N HIS A 319 19.14 -1.44 -15.53
CA HIS A 319 18.22 -0.43 -16.07
C HIS A 319 17.06 -1.05 -16.84
N MET A 320 17.33 -2.08 -17.68
CA MET A 320 16.28 -2.80 -18.40
C MET A 320 15.32 -3.53 -17.45
N LEU A 321 15.85 -4.02 -16.32
CA LEU A 321 15.02 -4.63 -15.28
C LEU A 321 14.05 -3.61 -14.67
N ILE A 322 14.55 -2.42 -14.33
CA ILE A 322 13.73 -1.37 -13.72
C ILE A 322 12.65 -0.89 -14.69
N ASP A 323 13.02 -0.61 -15.94
CA ASP A 323 12.07 -0.21 -16.99
C ASP A 323 10.99 -1.28 -17.19
N GLY A 324 11.38 -2.54 -17.31
CA GLY A 324 10.44 -3.64 -17.45
C GLY A 324 9.54 -3.80 -16.23
N ALA A 325 10.09 -3.69 -15.03
CA ALA A 325 9.31 -3.77 -13.80
C ALA A 325 8.31 -2.62 -13.68
N ALA A 326 8.67 -1.41 -14.11
CA ALA A 326 7.78 -0.25 -14.12
C ALA A 326 6.65 -0.40 -15.15
N ILE A 327 6.96 -0.81 -16.37
CA ILE A 327 5.99 -1.04 -17.46
C ILE A 327 4.97 -2.11 -17.05
N GLU A 328 5.45 -3.21 -16.49
CA GLU A 328 4.62 -4.37 -16.11
C GLU A 328 3.97 -4.22 -14.73
N ARG A 329 4.22 -3.12 -13.98
CA ARG A 329 3.78 -2.96 -12.57
C ARG A 329 4.23 -4.13 -11.69
N ALA A 330 5.48 -4.57 -11.84
CA ALA A 330 6.02 -5.81 -11.31
C ALA A 330 7.16 -5.59 -10.28
N PRO A 331 6.89 -5.02 -9.09
CA PRO A 331 7.90 -4.72 -8.07
C PRO A 331 8.66 -5.98 -7.59
N GLN A 332 8.03 -7.16 -7.67
CA GLN A 332 8.66 -8.44 -7.31
C GLN A 332 9.92 -8.74 -8.13
N ARG A 333 10.04 -8.19 -9.35
CA ARG A 333 11.25 -8.35 -10.18
C ARG A 333 12.44 -7.63 -9.55
N VAL A 334 12.20 -6.46 -8.95
CA VAL A 334 13.23 -5.67 -8.25
C VAL A 334 13.64 -6.37 -6.95
N ALA A 335 12.67 -6.85 -6.15
CA ALA A 335 12.95 -7.61 -4.94
C ALA A 335 13.78 -8.87 -5.23
N LYS A 336 13.38 -9.63 -6.25
CA LYS A 336 14.13 -10.83 -6.70
C LYS A 336 15.54 -10.47 -7.17
N TYR A 337 15.68 -9.40 -7.94
CA TYR A 337 16.97 -8.95 -8.43
C TYR A 337 17.94 -8.60 -7.28
N ALA A 338 17.47 -7.86 -6.27
CA ALA A 338 18.27 -7.51 -5.12
C ALA A 338 18.76 -8.76 -4.37
N TYR A 339 17.89 -9.76 -4.18
CA TYR A 339 18.25 -11.03 -3.57
C TYR A 339 19.31 -11.79 -4.38
N GLU A 340 19.14 -11.88 -5.71
CA GLU A 340 20.09 -12.57 -6.60
C GLU A 340 21.45 -11.84 -6.65
N LEU A 341 21.45 -10.49 -6.69
CA LEU A 341 22.68 -9.70 -6.66
C LEU A 341 23.43 -9.89 -5.33
N ALA A 342 22.70 -9.90 -4.21
CA ALA A 342 23.29 -10.19 -2.90
C ALA A 342 23.91 -11.60 -2.87
N GLY A 343 23.26 -12.59 -3.47
CA GLY A 343 23.78 -13.96 -3.59
C GLY A 343 25.09 -14.03 -4.38
N LEU A 344 25.14 -13.36 -5.53
CA LEU A 344 26.38 -13.26 -6.34
C LEU A 344 27.48 -12.53 -5.57
N PHE A 345 27.15 -11.45 -4.85
CA PHE A 345 28.14 -10.76 -4.00
C PHE A 345 28.67 -11.66 -2.88
N HIS A 346 27.81 -12.42 -2.20
CA HIS A 346 28.27 -13.34 -1.16
C HIS A 346 29.14 -14.46 -1.71
N HIS A 347 28.87 -14.92 -2.94
CA HIS A 347 29.72 -15.87 -3.64
C HIS A 347 31.08 -15.26 -3.96
N PHE A 348 31.12 -14.10 -4.60
CA PHE A 348 32.35 -13.36 -4.89
C PHE A 348 33.18 -13.10 -3.61
N TYR A 349 32.54 -12.64 -2.53
CA TYR A 349 33.21 -12.37 -1.25
C TYR A 349 33.91 -13.60 -0.65
N ARG A 350 33.35 -14.80 -0.88
CA ARG A 350 33.93 -16.06 -0.40
C ARG A 350 35.08 -16.54 -1.27
N GLU A 351 34.97 -16.40 -2.58
CA GLU A 351 35.95 -16.95 -3.54
C GLU A 351 37.12 -15.99 -3.79
N CYS A 352 36.87 -14.68 -3.74
CA CYS A 352 37.85 -13.66 -4.10
C CYS A 352 38.35 -12.85 -2.92
N ARG A 353 39.66 -12.92 -2.66
CA ARG A 353 40.29 -12.04 -1.67
C ARG A 353 40.41 -10.63 -2.24
N ILE A 354 39.84 -9.61 -1.55
CA ILE A 354 39.76 -8.24 -2.05
C ILE A 354 40.97 -7.42 -1.63
N LEU A 355 41.40 -7.53 -0.36
CA LEU A 355 42.54 -6.81 0.19
C LEU A 355 43.75 -7.72 0.36
N GLY A 356 44.96 -7.15 0.26
CA GLY A 356 46.19 -7.89 0.43
C GLY A 356 46.55 -8.80 -0.77
N VAL A 357 46.06 -8.43 -1.95
CA VAL A 357 46.45 -8.99 -3.27
C VAL A 357 47.16 -7.90 -4.08
N GLU A 358 47.48 -8.13 -5.36
CA GLU A 358 48.04 -7.10 -6.24
C GLU A 358 47.21 -5.81 -6.23
N GLU A 359 47.87 -4.65 -6.17
CA GLU A 359 47.23 -3.35 -6.04
C GLU A 359 46.17 -3.10 -7.12
N GLY A 360 46.45 -3.40 -8.37
CA GLY A 360 45.52 -3.22 -9.50
C GLY A 360 44.27 -4.12 -9.35
N VAL A 361 44.42 -5.35 -8.86
CA VAL A 361 43.31 -6.26 -8.59
C VAL A 361 42.48 -5.73 -7.40
N THR A 362 43.13 -5.24 -6.35
CA THR A 362 42.44 -4.60 -5.20
C THR A 362 41.62 -3.43 -5.67
N GLN A 363 42.16 -2.53 -6.51
CA GLN A 363 41.43 -1.36 -7.06
C GLN A 363 40.23 -1.79 -7.89
N ALA A 364 40.39 -2.74 -8.79
CA ALA A 364 39.30 -3.24 -9.63
C ALA A 364 38.18 -3.90 -8.81
N ARG A 365 38.52 -4.70 -7.79
CA ARG A 365 37.57 -5.33 -6.88
C ARG A 365 36.85 -4.33 -5.98
N LEU A 366 37.53 -3.30 -5.47
CA LEU A 366 36.88 -2.20 -4.73
C LEU A 366 35.94 -1.40 -5.62
N GLY A 367 36.28 -1.20 -6.90
CA GLY A 367 35.37 -0.60 -7.88
C GLY A 367 34.12 -1.45 -8.11
N LEU A 368 34.30 -2.75 -8.29
CA LEU A 368 33.19 -3.68 -8.47
C LEU A 368 32.22 -3.67 -7.29
N ILE A 369 32.72 -3.77 -6.04
CA ILE A 369 31.84 -3.75 -4.87
C ILE A 369 31.21 -2.39 -4.61
N THR A 370 31.84 -1.29 -5.05
CA THR A 370 31.21 0.04 -5.01
C THR A 370 30.00 0.09 -5.95
N ALA A 371 30.13 -0.48 -7.16
CA ALA A 371 29.01 -0.59 -8.10
C ALA A 371 27.88 -1.48 -7.52
N VAL A 372 28.21 -2.63 -6.91
CA VAL A 372 27.22 -3.48 -6.23
C VAL A 372 26.51 -2.71 -5.12
N GLN A 373 27.24 -1.95 -4.31
CA GLN A 373 26.66 -1.13 -3.26
C GLN A 373 25.68 -0.10 -3.81
N HIS A 374 26.07 0.64 -4.84
CA HIS A 374 25.19 1.62 -5.48
C HIS A 374 23.87 0.99 -5.92
N VAL A 375 23.90 -0.19 -6.54
CA VAL A 375 22.67 -0.87 -6.97
C VAL A 375 21.82 -1.34 -5.79
N LEU A 376 22.44 -1.83 -4.69
CA LEU A 376 21.71 -2.30 -3.51
C LEU A 376 21.11 -1.16 -2.67
N VAL A 377 21.76 0.01 -2.64
CA VAL A 377 21.39 1.15 -1.77
C VAL A 377 20.57 2.20 -2.52
N HIS A 378 20.72 2.31 -3.84
CA HIS A 378 20.17 3.38 -4.69
C HIS A 378 18.66 3.67 -4.50
N ARG A 379 17.89 2.79 -3.91
CA ARG A 379 16.47 2.99 -3.67
C ARG A 379 16.09 3.36 -2.24
N SER A 380 17.05 3.46 -1.36
CA SER A 380 16.78 3.88 0.02
C SER A 380 16.77 5.41 0.19
N GLU A 381 17.16 6.17 -0.83
CA GLU A 381 17.35 7.62 -0.78
C GLU A 381 16.41 8.42 -1.72
N GLU A 382 15.63 7.73 -2.57
CA GLU A 382 14.57 8.31 -3.40
C GLU A 382 13.15 7.99 -2.82
#